data_a7d1df6007bb5e34fad0b952c5858872
#
_entry.id   a7d1df6007bb5e34fad0b952c5858872
#
_cell.length_a   1.000
_cell.length_b   1.000
_cell.length_c   1.000
_cell.angle_alpha   90.00
_cell.angle_beta   90.00
_cell.angle_gamma   90.00
#
_symmetry.space_group_name_H-M   'P 1'
#
loop_
_entity.id
_entity.type
_entity.pdbx_description
1 polymer ?
#
loop_
_entity_poly.entity_id
_entity_poly.type
_entity_poly.pdbx_seq_one_letter_code
_entity_poly.pdbx_strand_id
1 'polypeptide(L)'
;PYRFIRSGRVNPGAYPLNMTRKERKMKWNPEEYKEWWTPKWYEAIAKGMFVKRDLKDGQMSRDMTLFVDDDGKAYHIYSSEENLTLHIAELTDDYLQHSGRYIRIFPGGHNEAPALFKKDNMYWMITSGCTGWDPNEARMFSASSIWGPWKQHPNPCRGQNSEKTFGGQSTFVLELPENRFIFMADVWKPKSLMYSGHIWLPIQFDEQGVPFIEWTDEVNLSAQSEWKLVWSDEFNTDGLPDTTVWSYDNGFARNEEAQWYQKGNAY
;
A
#
# COMPACT_ATOMS: atom_id res chain seq x y z
N PRO A 1 -11.22 22.83 -4.74
CA PRO A 1 -12.19 21.73 -4.85
C PRO A 1 -11.42 20.42 -5.06
N TYR A 2 -11.62 19.42 -4.17
CA TYR A 2 -11.05 18.10 -4.33
C TYR A 2 -11.79 17.39 -5.47
N ARG A 3 -11.04 16.83 -6.41
CA ARG A 3 -11.59 15.98 -7.46
C ARG A 3 -11.29 14.55 -7.12
N PHE A 4 -12.31 13.76 -6.87
CA PHE A 4 -12.18 12.33 -6.70
C PHE A 4 -11.91 11.67 -8.07
N ILE A 5 -10.75 11.06 -8.25
CA ILE A 5 -10.44 10.28 -9.44
C ILE A 5 -10.55 8.82 -9.05
N ARG A 6 -11.63 8.16 -9.42
CA ARG A 6 -11.80 6.73 -9.26
C ARG A 6 -11.03 6.04 -10.39
N SER A 7 -9.92 5.37 -10.08
CA SER A 7 -9.20 4.56 -11.04
C SER A 7 -8.66 3.30 -10.37
N GLY A 8 -9.28 2.16 -10.64
CA GLY A 8 -8.71 0.84 -10.34
C GLY A 8 -7.64 0.41 -11.37
N ARG A 9 -7.31 1.30 -12.32
CA ARG A 9 -6.34 1.07 -13.38
C ARG A 9 -5.41 2.27 -13.51
N VAL A 10 -4.10 2.01 -13.48
CA VAL A 10 -3.06 3.03 -13.42
C VAL A 10 -1.98 2.79 -14.48
N ASN A 11 -1.22 3.81 -14.84
CA ASN A 11 -0.14 3.74 -15.84
C ASN A 11 -0.55 3.16 -17.21
N PRO A 12 -1.68 3.58 -17.85
CA PRO A 12 -2.08 3.06 -19.14
C PRO A 12 -1.01 3.32 -20.21
N GLY A 13 -0.74 2.30 -21.05
CA GLY A 13 0.23 2.39 -22.14
C GLY A 13 1.70 2.40 -21.73
N ALA A 14 2.01 2.37 -20.42
CA ALA A 14 3.37 2.40 -19.92
C ALA A 14 3.92 1.02 -19.57
N TYR A 15 5.18 0.77 -19.89
CA TYR A 15 5.93 -0.40 -19.43
C TYR A 15 6.75 -0.07 -18.18
N PRO A 16 6.92 -1.03 -17.27
CA PRO A 16 7.82 -0.86 -16.12
C PRO A 16 9.25 -0.52 -16.58
N LEU A 17 9.93 0.33 -15.84
CA LEU A 17 11.31 0.72 -16.13
C LEU A 17 12.26 -0.48 -16.10
N ASN A 18 12.03 -1.42 -15.21
CA ASN A 18 12.84 -2.63 -15.05
C ASN A 18 12.40 -3.82 -15.92
N MET A 19 11.51 -3.61 -16.89
CA MET A 19 11.15 -4.62 -17.88
C MET A 19 12.05 -4.51 -19.11
N THR A 20 12.75 -5.57 -19.45
CA THR A 20 13.70 -5.62 -20.56
C THR A 20 13.02 -5.52 -21.94
N ARG A 21 13.78 -5.10 -22.96
CA ARG A 21 13.27 -5.09 -24.35
C ARG A 21 12.81 -6.47 -24.83
N LYS A 22 13.48 -7.54 -24.38
CA LYS A 22 13.13 -8.92 -24.74
C LYS A 22 11.74 -9.26 -24.15
N GLU A 23 11.52 -9.01 -22.88
CA GLU A 23 10.23 -9.23 -22.21
C GLU A 23 9.11 -8.40 -22.85
N ARG A 24 9.34 -7.13 -23.16
CA ARG A 24 8.36 -6.27 -23.86
C ARG A 24 7.93 -6.83 -25.21
N LYS A 25 8.82 -7.56 -25.92
CA LYS A 25 8.54 -8.16 -27.23
C LYS A 25 7.94 -9.57 -27.14
N MET A 26 7.99 -10.24 -25.97
CA MET A 26 7.40 -11.58 -25.81
C MET A 26 5.91 -11.54 -26.12
N LYS A 27 5.45 -12.53 -26.84
CA LYS A 27 4.01 -12.76 -27.08
C LYS A 27 3.55 -13.85 -26.15
N TRP A 28 2.40 -13.66 -25.55
CA TRP A 28 1.77 -14.59 -24.65
C TRP A 28 0.48 -15.11 -25.29
N ASN A 29 0.34 -16.43 -25.39
CA ASN A 29 -0.91 -17.05 -25.76
C ASN A 29 -1.69 -17.35 -24.48
N PRO A 30 -2.82 -16.68 -24.22
CA PRO A 30 -3.60 -16.88 -22.98
C PRO A 30 -4.01 -18.35 -22.77
N GLU A 31 -4.21 -19.11 -23.85
CA GLU A 31 -4.60 -20.52 -23.78
C GLU A 31 -3.54 -21.42 -23.14
N GLU A 32 -2.25 -21.03 -23.26
CA GLU A 32 -1.15 -21.77 -22.67
C GLU A 32 -1.01 -21.59 -21.16
N TYR A 33 -1.72 -20.61 -20.58
CA TYR A 33 -1.60 -20.19 -19.18
C TYR A 33 -2.94 -20.21 -18.46
N LYS A 34 -3.86 -21.08 -18.89
CA LYS A 34 -5.15 -21.28 -18.21
C LYS A 34 -5.03 -21.96 -16.84
N GLU A 35 -3.99 -22.78 -16.66
CA GLU A 35 -3.69 -23.41 -15.39
C GLU A 35 -2.86 -22.48 -14.52
N TRP A 36 -3.52 -21.86 -13.58
CA TRP A 36 -2.91 -20.97 -12.60
C TRP A 36 -2.06 -21.77 -11.60
N TRP A 37 -1.12 -21.08 -10.95
CA TRP A 37 -0.29 -21.65 -9.89
C TRP A 37 0.73 -22.71 -10.35
N THR A 38 0.93 -22.89 -11.63
CA THR A 38 1.97 -23.76 -12.17
C THR A 38 3.32 -23.03 -12.28
N PRO A 39 4.46 -23.72 -12.22
CA PRO A 39 5.77 -23.09 -12.44
C PRO A 39 5.86 -22.31 -13.78
N LYS A 40 5.26 -22.83 -14.85
CA LYS A 40 5.19 -22.17 -16.15
C LYS A 40 4.41 -20.86 -16.07
N TRP A 41 3.30 -20.85 -15.34
CA TRP A 41 2.48 -19.66 -15.12
C TRP A 41 3.24 -18.59 -14.31
N TYR A 42 3.91 -18.97 -13.21
CA TYR A 42 4.75 -18.06 -12.46
C TYR A 42 5.91 -17.48 -13.28
N GLU A 43 6.55 -18.29 -14.15
CA GLU A 43 7.58 -17.80 -15.05
C GLU A 43 7.02 -16.74 -16.03
N ALA A 44 5.83 -16.95 -16.55
CA ALA A 44 5.15 -15.98 -17.42
C ALA A 44 4.81 -14.68 -16.68
N ILE A 45 4.35 -14.76 -15.41
CA ILE A 45 4.15 -13.59 -14.55
C ILE A 45 5.47 -12.84 -14.38
N ALA A 46 6.54 -13.54 -13.99
CA ALA A 46 7.86 -12.93 -13.77
C ALA A 46 8.32 -12.16 -15.02
N LYS A 47 8.05 -12.66 -16.21
CA LYS A 47 8.35 -12.03 -17.49
C LYS A 47 7.32 -10.99 -17.96
N GLY A 48 6.33 -10.65 -17.15
CA GLY A 48 5.39 -9.55 -17.40
C GLY A 48 4.19 -9.90 -18.25
N MET A 49 3.69 -11.11 -18.19
CA MET A 49 2.46 -11.52 -18.88
C MET A 49 1.27 -10.61 -18.53
N PHE A 50 1.02 -10.35 -17.24
CA PHE A 50 -0.07 -9.49 -16.81
C PHE A 50 0.15 -8.01 -17.10
N VAL A 51 1.41 -7.54 -17.04
CA VAL A 51 1.73 -6.19 -17.52
C VAL A 51 1.26 -5.98 -18.95
N LYS A 52 1.49 -6.98 -19.81
CA LYS A 52 1.09 -6.89 -21.23
C LYS A 52 -0.40 -7.06 -21.45
N ARG A 53 -1.06 -7.93 -20.65
CA ARG A 53 -2.51 -8.07 -20.67
C ARG A 53 -3.19 -6.72 -20.40
N ASP A 54 -2.68 -6.02 -19.40
CA ASP A 54 -3.27 -4.79 -18.87
C ASP A 54 -2.64 -3.51 -19.43
N LEU A 55 -1.71 -3.63 -20.39
CA LEU A 55 -0.93 -2.48 -20.88
C LEU A 55 -1.81 -1.35 -21.41
N LYS A 56 -2.84 -1.67 -22.20
CA LYS A 56 -3.69 -0.67 -22.84
C LYS A 56 -4.56 0.06 -21.84
N ASP A 57 -5.21 -0.69 -20.97
CA ASP A 57 -6.24 -0.17 -20.07
C ASP A 57 -5.66 0.30 -18.71
N GLY A 58 -4.39 0.01 -18.47
CA GLY A 58 -3.67 0.31 -17.25
C GLY A 58 -3.57 -0.88 -16.29
N GLN A 59 -2.59 -0.81 -15.41
CA GLN A 59 -2.30 -1.85 -14.42
C GLN A 59 -3.34 -1.84 -13.30
N MET A 60 -3.67 -3.02 -12.77
CA MET A 60 -4.49 -3.16 -11.56
C MET A 60 -3.82 -2.43 -10.39
N SER A 61 -4.63 -1.81 -9.52
CA SER A 61 -4.21 -1.24 -8.25
C SER A 61 -5.17 -1.69 -7.15
N ARG A 62 -4.64 -2.40 -6.16
CA ARG A 62 -5.37 -2.86 -4.96
C ARG A 62 -4.74 -2.26 -3.71
N ASP A 63 -4.49 -3.06 -2.68
CA ASP A 63 -3.87 -2.60 -1.43
C ASP A 63 -2.68 -1.69 -1.70
N MET A 64 -2.67 -0.53 -1.09
CA MET A 64 -1.75 0.53 -1.46
C MET A 64 -1.33 1.40 -0.28
N THR A 65 -0.20 2.06 -0.47
CA THR A 65 0.23 3.19 0.36
C THR A 65 0.80 4.30 -0.51
N LEU A 66 0.95 5.47 0.07
CA LEU A 66 1.62 6.62 -0.53
C LEU A 66 2.90 6.92 0.26
N PHE A 67 3.92 7.35 -0.44
CA PHE A 67 5.18 7.78 0.15
C PHE A 67 5.67 9.05 -0.55
N VAL A 68 6.04 10.06 0.22
CA VAL A 68 6.69 11.28 -0.27
C VAL A 68 8.13 11.24 0.19
N ASP A 69 9.06 11.33 -0.75
CA ASP A 69 10.51 11.30 -0.48
C ASP A 69 11.03 12.69 -0.11
N ASP A 70 12.25 12.76 0.41
CA ASP A 70 12.90 13.98 0.86
C ASP A 70 13.06 15.04 -0.26
N ASP A 71 13.09 14.61 -1.51
CA ASP A 71 13.13 15.50 -2.69
C ASP A 71 11.74 16.02 -3.13
N GLY A 72 10.70 15.69 -2.36
CA GLY A 72 9.31 16.06 -2.64
C GLY A 72 8.62 15.22 -3.69
N LYS A 73 9.26 14.20 -4.24
CA LYS A 73 8.61 13.27 -5.16
C LYS A 73 7.72 12.30 -4.40
N ALA A 74 6.53 12.08 -4.93
CA ALA A 74 5.59 11.15 -4.36
C ALA A 74 5.48 9.86 -5.16
N TYR A 75 5.25 8.78 -4.44
CA TYR A 75 5.15 7.43 -4.99
C TYR A 75 3.88 6.75 -4.49
N HIS A 76 3.22 6.04 -5.41
CA HIS A 76 2.13 5.14 -5.13
C HIS A 76 2.68 3.71 -5.17
N ILE A 77 2.61 3.02 -4.04
CA ILE A 77 3.05 1.64 -3.88
C ILE A 77 1.80 0.77 -3.75
N TYR A 78 1.64 -0.24 -4.58
CA TYR A 78 0.40 -0.99 -4.62
C TYR A 78 0.58 -2.44 -5.10
N SER A 79 -0.35 -3.30 -4.67
CA SER A 79 -0.50 -4.66 -5.19
C SER A 79 -1.15 -4.62 -6.56
N SER A 80 -0.56 -5.34 -7.50
CA SER A 80 -0.97 -5.41 -8.90
C SER A 80 -0.90 -6.84 -9.43
N GLU A 81 -1.22 -7.03 -10.71
CA GLU A 81 -1.09 -8.33 -11.38
C GLU A 81 -1.79 -9.45 -10.61
N GLU A 82 -3.04 -9.27 -10.22
CA GLU A 82 -3.86 -10.18 -9.39
C GLU A 82 -3.26 -10.42 -7.99
N ASN A 83 -2.74 -9.38 -7.35
CA ASN A 83 -2.00 -9.41 -6.08
C ASN A 83 -0.69 -10.22 -6.11
N LEU A 84 -0.17 -10.49 -7.30
CA LEU A 84 1.04 -11.30 -7.47
C LEU A 84 2.32 -10.47 -7.43
N THR A 85 2.23 -9.16 -7.69
CA THR A 85 3.40 -8.31 -7.89
C THR A 85 3.15 -6.94 -7.28
N LEU A 86 4.09 -6.43 -6.51
CA LEU A 86 4.04 -5.03 -6.08
C LEU A 86 4.57 -4.12 -7.19
N HIS A 87 3.92 -2.98 -7.34
CA HIS A 87 4.38 -1.89 -8.18
C HIS A 87 4.74 -0.67 -7.32
N ILE A 88 5.77 0.05 -7.72
CA ILE A 88 6.11 1.39 -7.21
C ILE A 88 6.03 2.34 -8.39
N ALA A 89 5.10 3.28 -8.34
CA ALA A 89 4.84 4.22 -9.42
C ALA A 89 5.03 5.67 -8.94
N GLU A 90 5.79 6.44 -9.69
CA GLU A 90 5.99 7.87 -9.45
C GLU A 90 4.71 8.64 -9.79
N LEU A 91 4.33 9.58 -8.94
CA LEU A 91 3.24 10.52 -9.21
C LEU A 91 3.77 11.78 -9.92
N THR A 92 2.87 12.54 -10.49
CA THR A 92 3.15 13.90 -11.01
C THR A 92 3.44 14.87 -9.85
N ASP A 93 4.07 16.01 -10.15
CA ASP A 93 4.49 16.99 -9.12
C ASP A 93 3.31 17.58 -8.34
N ASP A 94 2.10 17.51 -8.88
CA ASP A 94 0.85 17.91 -8.19
C ASP A 94 0.22 16.74 -7.40
N TYR A 95 0.84 15.56 -7.42
CA TYR A 95 0.41 14.30 -6.77
C TYR A 95 -0.94 13.74 -7.25
N LEU A 96 -1.51 14.27 -8.32
CA LEU A 96 -2.86 13.92 -8.76
C LEU A 96 -2.90 12.79 -9.79
N GLN A 97 -1.79 12.48 -10.44
CA GLN A 97 -1.73 11.47 -11.50
C GLN A 97 -0.44 10.65 -11.43
N HIS A 98 -0.42 9.51 -12.12
CA HIS A 98 0.79 8.75 -12.35
C HIS A 98 1.61 9.38 -13.48
N SER A 99 2.93 9.50 -13.27
CA SER A 99 3.85 10.02 -14.28
C SER A 99 4.06 9.06 -15.47
N GLY A 100 3.61 7.83 -15.35
CA GLY A 100 3.90 6.74 -16.29
C GLY A 100 5.20 6.00 -15.99
N ARG A 101 5.97 6.45 -15.00
CA ARG A 101 7.20 5.80 -14.55
C ARG A 101 6.92 4.89 -13.38
N TYR A 102 7.20 3.59 -13.51
CA TYR A 102 7.03 2.62 -12.44
C TYR A 102 7.96 1.43 -12.60
N ILE A 103 8.14 0.69 -11.52
CA ILE A 103 8.83 -0.59 -11.48
C ILE A 103 7.92 -1.68 -10.94
N ARG A 104 8.29 -2.91 -11.24
CA ARG A 104 7.75 -4.13 -10.63
C ARG A 104 8.73 -4.68 -9.62
N ILE A 105 8.26 -5.06 -8.46
CA ILE A 105 9.08 -5.72 -7.44
C ILE A 105 8.43 -7.02 -7.00
N PHE A 106 9.22 -8.03 -6.73
CA PHE A 106 8.80 -9.36 -6.30
C PHE A 106 7.69 -9.99 -7.16
N PRO A 107 7.88 -10.11 -8.51
CA PRO A 107 6.87 -10.70 -9.37
C PRO A 107 6.52 -12.13 -8.94
N GLY A 108 5.23 -12.40 -8.73
CA GLY A 108 4.75 -13.68 -8.23
C GLY A 108 4.90 -13.89 -6.73
N GLY A 109 5.34 -12.86 -5.99
CA GLY A 109 5.61 -12.93 -4.55
C GLY A 109 4.39 -12.92 -3.65
N HIS A 110 3.19 -12.56 -4.16
CA HIS A 110 1.97 -12.45 -3.37
C HIS A 110 2.11 -11.55 -2.15
N ASN A 111 2.45 -10.29 -2.38
CA ASN A 111 2.56 -9.28 -1.34
C ASN A 111 1.37 -8.32 -1.39
N GLU A 112 0.75 -8.11 -0.24
CA GLU A 112 -0.35 -7.17 -0.01
C GLU A 112 0.03 -6.14 1.05
N ALA A 113 -0.82 -5.13 1.22
CA ALA A 113 -0.77 -4.16 2.30
C ALA A 113 0.63 -3.53 2.50
N PRO A 114 1.23 -2.92 1.47
CA PRO A 114 2.55 -2.32 1.60
C PRO A 114 2.52 -1.12 2.54
N ALA A 115 3.51 -1.04 3.43
CA ALA A 115 3.81 0.11 4.27
C ALA A 115 5.30 0.46 4.09
N LEU A 116 5.60 1.70 3.74
CA LEU A 116 6.95 2.12 3.38
C LEU A 116 7.41 3.28 4.25
N PHE A 117 8.66 3.25 4.66
CA PHE A 117 9.32 4.35 5.36
C PHE A 117 10.80 4.45 4.95
N LYS A 118 11.42 5.56 5.28
CA LYS A 118 12.83 5.82 4.99
C LYS A 118 13.57 6.18 6.27
N LYS A 119 14.73 5.58 6.48
CA LYS A 119 15.63 5.91 7.58
C LYS A 119 17.07 5.86 7.09
N ASP A 120 17.85 6.89 7.39
CA ASP A 120 19.28 6.96 7.06
C ASP A 120 19.58 6.63 5.58
N ASN A 121 18.81 7.21 4.64
CA ASN A 121 18.87 6.96 3.20
C ASN A 121 18.56 5.51 2.77
N MET A 122 18.02 4.68 3.66
CA MET A 122 17.56 3.33 3.35
C MET A 122 16.04 3.30 3.36
N TYR A 123 15.45 2.80 2.28
CA TYR A 123 14.02 2.54 2.19
C TYR A 123 13.72 1.17 2.79
N TRP A 124 12.70 1.11 3.61
CA TRP A 124 12.18 -0.09 4.23
C TRP A 124 10.72 -0.27 3.88
N MET A 125 10.34 -1.47 3.52
CA MET A 125 8.96 -1.82 3.20
C MET A 125 8.54 -3.03 4.01
N ILE A 126 7.36 -2.94 4.62
CA ILE A 126 6.70 -4.04 5.32
C ILE A 126 5.44 -4.38 4.53
N THR A 127 5.18 -5.66 4.31
CA THR A 127 4.01 -6.16 3.60
C THR A 127 3.44 -7.38 4.32
N SER A 128 2.25 -7.82 3.92
CA SER A 128 1.70 -9.13 4.27
C SER A 128 1.76 -10.10 3.09
N GLY A 129 1.55 -11.38 3.36
CA GLY A 129 1.17 -12.36 2.35
C GLY A 129 -0.31 -12.28 2.01
N CYS A 130 -0.74 -13.01 0.97
CA CYS A 130 -2.13 -13.08 0.53
C CYS A 130 -2.82 -14.30 1.16
N THR A 131 -3.43 -14.14 2.32
CA THR A 131 -4.15 -15.20 3.05
C THR A 131 -5.62 -14.85 3.32
N GLY A 132 -6.17 -13.92 2.55
CA GLY A 132 -7.52 -13.40 2.77
C GLY A 132 -7.59 -12.63 4.09
N TRP A 133 -8.56 -12.96 4.94
CA TRP A 133 -8.75 -12.30 6.23
C TRP A 133 -7.91 -12.87 7.38
N ASP A 134 -7.19 -13.97 7.14
CA ASP A 134 -6.37 -14.60 8.17
C ASP A 134 -5.02 -13.88 8.29
N PRO A 135 -4.61 -13.49 9.51
CA PRO A 135 -3.32 -12.85 9.70
C PRO A 135 -2.18 -13.82 9.35
N ASN A 136 -1.13 -13.27 8.78
CA ASN A 136 0.06 -14.00 8.38
C ASN A 136 1.34 -13.27 8.79
N GLU A 137 2.46 -13.91 8.54
CA GLU A 137 3.78 -13.37 8.84
C GLU A 137 4.07 -12.11 8.01
N ALA A 138 4.50 -11.04 8.68
CA ALA A 138 4.97 -9.85 8.00
C ALA A 138 6.23 -10.12 7.20
N ARG A 139 6.35 -9.49 6.06
CA ARG A 139 7.52 -9.57 5.19
C ARG A 139 8.20 -8.23 5.13
N MET A 140 9.52 -8.24 5.19
CA MET A 140 10.31 -7.00 5.20
C MET A 140 11.29 -6.96 4.04
N PHE A 141 11.44 -5.78 3.47
CA PHE A 141 12.35 -5.52 2.36
C PHE A 141 13.07 -4.18 2.53
N SER A 142 14.27 -4.07 1.95
CA SER A 142 15.00 -2.79 1.91
C SER A 142 15.62 -2.51 0.56
N ALA A 143 15.87 -1.23 0.30
CA ALA A 143 16.62 -0.77 -0.87
C ALA A 143 17.30 0.57 -0.57
N SER A 144 18.47 0.83 -1.19
CA SER A 144 19.13 2.14 -1.15
C SER A 144 18.56 3.15 -2.13
N SER A 145 17.65 2.73 -2.98
CA SER A 145 16.89 3.58 -3.93
C SER A 145 15.46 3.08 -3.98
N ILE A 146 14.49 3.99 -4.07
CA ILE A 146 13.08 3.63 -4.25
C ILE A 146 12.87 2.74 -5.49
N TRP A 147 13.71 2.90 -6.49
CA TRP A 147 13.72 2.10 -7.70
C TRP A 147 14.42 0.74 -7.57
N GLY A 148 14.93 0.39 -6.37
CA GLY A 148 15.63 -0.84 -6.07
C GLY A 148 17.11 -0.84 -6.45
N PRO A 149 17.75 -2.02 -6.47
CA PRO A 149 17.14 -3.33 -6.22
C PRO A 149 16.68 -3.51 -4.76
N TRP A 150 15.52 -4.14 -4.58
CA TRP A 150 14.95 -4.46 -3.28
C TRP A 150 15.46 -5.82 -2.79
N LYS A 151 15.85 -5.89 -1.52
CA LYS A 151 16.35 -7.09 -0.84
C LYS A 151 15.35 -7.52 0.23
N GLN A 152 15.02 -8.80 0.27
CA GLN A 152 14.18 -9.39 1.32
C GLN A 152 15.00 -9.64 2.59
N HIS A 153 14.35 -9.41 3.73
CA HIS A 153 14.83 -9.70 5.08
C HIS A 153 13.90 -10.72 5.76
N PRO A 154 14.32 -11.30 6.90
CA PRO A 154 13.43 -12.07 7.77
C PRO A 154 12.25 -11.24 8.26
N ASN A 155 11.24 -11.94 8.84
CA ASN A 155 10.11 -11.31 9.51
C ASN A 155 10.60 -10.23 10.51
N PRO A 156 10.13 -8.98 10.40
CA PRO A 156 10.51 -7.93 11.34
C PRO A 156 9.89 -8.11 12.73
N CYS A 157 8.78 -8.85 12.85
CA CYS A 157 8.11 -9.09 14.12
C CYS A 157 8.87 -10.13 14.95
N ARG A 158 9.01 -9.87 16.26
CA ARG A 158 9.71 -10.75 17.20
C ARG A 158 8.83 -11.07 18.41
N GLY A 159 9.03 -12.24 19.00
CA GLY A 159 8.30 -12.69 20.18
C GLY A 159 7.02 -13.46 19.88
N GLN A 160 6.14 -13.55 20.85
CA GLN A 160 4.91 -14.34 20.77
C GLN A 160 3.95 -13.76 19.71
N ASN A 161 3.35 -14.61 18.88
CA ASN A 161 2.45 -14.27 17.76
C ASN A 161 3.10 -13.46 16.64
N SER A 162 4.44 -13.39 16.59
CA SER A 162 5.16 -12.69 15.51
C SER A 162 4.92 -13.32 14.12
N GLU A 163 4.66 -14.64 14.07
CA GLU A 163 4.32 -15.39 12.84
C GLU A 163 2.96 -15.00 12.24
N LYS A 164 2.18 -14.22 12.98
CA LYS A 164 0.89 -13.67 12.55
C LYS A 164 0.85 -12.14 12.63
N THR A 165 2.00 -11.50 12.68
CA THR A 165 2.09 -10.04 12.83
C THR A 165 1.20 -9.55 14.00
N PHE A 166 1.23 -10.29 15.13
CA PHE A 166 0.40 -10.04 16.32
C PHE A 166 -1.12 -10.03 16.04
N GLY A 167 -1.57 -10.67 14.98
CA GLY A 167 -2.95 -10.70 14.50
C GLY A 167 -3.33 -9.56 13.55
N GLY A 168 -2.36 -8.75 13.12
CA GLY A 168 -2.58 -7.59 12.26
C GLY A 168 -2.07 -7.77 10.82
N GLN A 169 -2.49 -6.86 9.96
CA GLN A 169 -1.98 -6.66 8.60
C GLN A 169 -1.44 -5.25 8.48
N SER A 170 -0.22 -5.08 7.95
CA SER A 170 0.41 -3.77 7.77
C SER A 170 -0.49 -2.80 6.99
N THR A 171 -0.48 -1.53 7.38
CA THR A 171 -1.20 -0.47 6.67
C THR A 171 -0.31 0.73 6.37
N PHE A 172 0.39 1.20 7.38
CA PHE A 172 1.21 2.40 7.28
C PHE A 172 2.36 2.38 8.28
N VAL A 173 3.38 3.18 8.05
CA VAL A 173 4.40 3.52 9.05
C VAL A 173 4.34 5.02 9.28
N LEU A 174 3.96 5.41 10.50
CA LEU A 174 3.94 6.81 10.91
C LEU A 174 5.34 7.21 11.37
N GLU A 175 5.90 8.21 10.72
CA GLU A 175 7.13 8.84 11.15
C GLU A 175 6.84 9.90 12.23
N LEU A 176 7.58 9.83 13.31
CA LEU A 176 7.57 10.79 14.41
C LEU A 176 8.90 11.54 14.44
N PRO A 177 8.97 12.70 15.13
CA PRO A 177 10.23 13.40 15.35
C PRO A 177 11.31 12.48 15.95
N GLU A 178 12.58 12.86 15.75
CA GLU A 178 13.76 12.16 16.26
C GLU A 178 13.96 10.77 15.61
N ASN A 179 13.56 10.61 14.33
CA ASN A 179 13.68 9.36 13.59
C ASN A 179 13.00 8.16 14.29
N ARG A 180 11.88 8.42 14.97
CA ARG A 180 11.03 7.38 15.52
C ARG A 180 9.96 6.98 14.52
N PHE A 181 9.62 5.71 14.50
CA PHE A 181 8.65 5.15 13.56
C PHE A 181 7.65 4.28 14.31
N ILE A 182 6.38 4.39 13.94
CA ILE A 182 5.30 3.55 14.46
C ILE A 182 4.75 2.68 13.33
N PHE A 183 4.85 1.40 13.50
CA PHE A 183 4.17 0.43 12.65
C PHE A 183 2.68 0.43 12.98
N MET A 184 1.86 0.63 11.96
CA MET A 184 0.41 0.60 12.07
C MET A 184 -0.12 -0.61 11.30
N ALA A 185 -1.04 -1.33 11.92
CA ALA A 185 -1.64 -2.53 11.33
C ALA A 185 -3.12 -2.64 11.68
N ASP A 186 -3.91 -3.22 10.79
CA ASP A 186 -5.33 -3.50 10.98
C ASP A 186 -5.55 -4.90 11.50
N VAL A 187 -6.39 -5.03 12.53
CA VAL A 187 -6.85 -6.32 13.06
C VAL A 187 -8.27 -6.57 12.58
N TRP A 188 -8.38 -7.37 11.56
CA TRP A 188 -9.65 -7.65 10.91
C TRP A 188 -10.54 -8.58 11.73
N LYS A 189 -11.83 -8.26 11.80
CA LYS A 189 -12.91 -9.11 12.34
C LYS A 189 -13.93 -9.41 11.23
N PRO A 190 -13.64 -10.35 10.33
CA PRO A 190 -14.42 -10.52 9.08
C PRO A 190 -15.91 -10.79 9.28
N LYS A 191 -16.27 -11.44 10.40
CA LYS A 191 -17.68 -11.70 10.76
C LYS A 191 -18.41 -10.50 11.35
N SER A 192 -17.67 -9.44 11.70
CA SER A 192 -18.24 -8.22 12.30
C SER A 192 -17.21 -7.09 12.19
N LEU A 193 -17.07 -6.52 11.01
CA LEU A 193 -16.03 -5.55 10.66
C LEU A 193 -16.04 -4.31 11.58
N MET A 194 -17.19 -3.93 12.12
CA MET A 194 -17.31 -2.83 13.07
C MET A 194 -16.51 -3.04 14.38
N TYR A 195 -16.10 -4.28 14.67
CA TYR A 195 -15.25 -4.63 15.81
C TYR A 195 -13.80 -4.88 15.42
N SER A 196 -13.42 -4.57 14.19
CA SER A 196 -12.02 -4.53 13.79
C SER A 196 -11.27 -3.49 14.61
N GLY A 197 -9.99 -3.72 14.83
CA GLY A 197 -9.14 -2.86 15.64
C GLY A 197 -7.85 -2.51 14.92
N HIS A 198 -6.97 -1.82 15.64
CA HIS A 198 -5.67 -1.41 15.13
C HIS A 198 -4.56 -1.80 16.11
N ILE A 199 -3.38 -2.04 15.58
CA ILE A 199 -2.15 -2.22 16.33
C ILE A 199 -1.23 -1.06 15.96
N TRP A 200 -0.65 -0.42 16.98
CA TRP A 200 0.36 0.61 16.82
C TRP A 200 1.56 0.21 17.67
N LEU A 201 2.68 -0.11 17.02
CA LEU A 201 3.88 -0.60 17.69
C LEU A 201 5.11 0.21 17.27
N PRO A 202 6.02 0.55 18.19
CA PRO A 202 7.26 1.23 17.82
C PRO A 202 8.14 0.30 16.97
N ILE A 203 8.67 0.84 15.88
CA ILE A 203 9.74 0.20 15.14
C ILE A 203 11.06 0.48 15.86
N GLN A 204 11.75 -0.57 16.25
CA GLN A 204 13.07 -0.52 16.84
C GLN A 204 14.13 -0.89 15.80
N PHE A 205 15.38 -0.59 16.07
CA PHE A 205 16.49 -0.89 15.18
C PHE A 205 17.57 -1.64 15.96
N ASP A 206 18.10 -2.70 15.38
CA ASP A 206 19.20 -3.42 15.95
C ASP A 206 20.56 -2.69 15.74
N GLU A 207 21.65 -3.27 16.24
CA GLU A 207 23.00 -2.69 16.12
C GLU A 207 23.46 -2.50 14.68
N GLN A 208 22.86 -3.23 13.73
CA GLN A 208 23.14 -3.14 12.29
C GLN A 208 22.18 -2.14 11.59
N GLY A 209 21.28 -1.51 12.34
CA GLY A 209 20.27 -0.60 11.81
C GLY A 209 19.11 -1.31 11.08
N VAL A 210 18.92 -2.61 11.29
CA VAL A 210 17.80 -3.35 10.70
C VAL A 210 16.56 -3.18 11.59
N PRO A 211 15.40 -2.80 11.03
CA PRO A 211 14.19 -2.60 11.81
C PRO A 211 13.61 -3.92 12.32
N PHE A 212 13.05 -3.86 13.52
CA PHE A 212 12.26 -4.93 14.09
C PHE A 212 11.12 -4.37 14.95
N ILE A 213 10.12 -5.20 15.21
CA ILE A 213 8.90 -4.85 15.92
C ILE A 213 8.65 -5.91 17.00
N GLU A 214 8.48 -5.45 18.24
CA GLU A 214 8.08 -6.28 19.37
C GLU A 214 6.77 -5.75 19.96
N TRP A 215 5.98 -6.66 20.53
CA TRP A 215 4.73 -6.27 21.18
C TRP A 215 5.04 -5.40 22.41
N THR A 216 4.26 -4.35 22.54
CA THR A 216 4.18 -3.55 23.77
C THR A 216 2.73 -3.13 24.01
N ASP A 217 2.32 -3.09 25.26
CA ASP A 217 0.98 -2.65 25.65
C ASP A 217 0.85 -1.12 25.69
N GLU A 218 1.97 -0.41 25.67
CA GLU A 218 2.00 1.05 25.72
C GLU A 218 2.90 1.62 24.62
N VAL A 219 2.42 2.64 23.93
CA VAL A 219 3.17 3.37 22.91
C VAL A 219 3.20 4.85 23.26
N ASN A 220 4.40 5.39 23.41
CA ASN A 220 4.60 6.81 23.59
C ASN A 220 4.60 7.54 22.26
N LEU A 221 3.50 8.22 21.95
CA LEU A 221 3.36 9.06 20.76
C LEU A 221 3.75 10.53 21.01
N SER A 222 4.05 10.90 22.28
CA SER A 222 4.43 12.28 22.59
C SER A 222 5.69 12.66 21.82
N ALA A 223 5.53 13.56 20.90
CA ALA A 223 6.62 14.27 20.29
C ALA A 223 6.87 15.56 21.08
N GLN A 224 8.12 15.94 21.28
CA GLN A 224 8.44 17.28 21.77
C GLN A 224 8.21 18.36 20.67
N SER A 225 7.59 18.01 19.55
CA SER A 225 7.28 18.94 18.47
C SER A 225 5.91 19.56 18.69
N GLU A 226 5.83 20.87 18.57
CA GLU A 226 4.57 21.61 18.53
C GLU A 226 3.84 21.26 17.21
N TRP A 227 2.90 20.31 17.27
CA TRP A 227 1.97 20.08 16.19
C TRP A 227 1.16 21.35 15.98
N LYS A 228 1.25 21.92 14.78
CA LYS A 228 0.41 23.05 14.40
C LYS A 228 -0.79 22.51 13.64
N LEU A 229 -1.99 22.73 14.19
CA LEU A 229 -3.21 22.42 13.46
C LEU A 229 -3.26 23.25 12.18
N VAL A 230 -3.29 22.57 11.05
CA VAL A 230 -3.31 23.18 9.72
C VAL A 230 -4.75 23.32 9.22
N TRP A 231 -5.58 22.33 9.52
CA TRP A 231 -7.00 22.32 9.17
C TRP A 231 -7.76 21.36 10.09
N SER A 232 -8.96 21.73 10.50
CA SER A 232 -9.93 20.83 11.12
C SER A 232 -11.35 21.26 10.76
N ASP A 233 -12.29 20.32 10.79
CA ASP A 233 -13.70 20.59 10.81
C ASP A 233 -14.32 19.80 11.95
N GLU A 234 -14.70 20.53 12.99
CA GLU A 234 -15.26 19.96 14.21
C GLU A 234 -16.78 19.88 14.15
N PHE A 235 -17.37 20.22 12.99
CA PHE A 235 -18.83 20.23 12.77
C PHE A 235 -19.61 21.00 13.86
N ASN A 236 -19.03 22.12 14.32
CA ASN A 236 -19.60 22.94 15.42
C ASN A 236 -20.82 23.79 14.99
N THR A 237 -21.16 23.79 13.74
CA THR A 237 -22.31 24.52 13.20
C THR A 237 -23.41 23.54 12.85
N ASP A 238 -24.59 23.74 13.44
CA ASP A 238 -25.75 22.93 13.10
C ASP A 238 -26.12 23.08 11.63
N GLY A 239 -26.47 21.97 11.01
CA GLY A 239 -26.90 21.96 9.61
C GLY A 239 -26.11 21.02 8.72
N LEU A 240 -26.18 21.28 7.42
CA LEU A 240 -25.48 20.46 6.44
C LEU A 240 -23.98 20.81 6.39
N PRO A 241 -23.09 19.83 6.16
CA PRO A 241 -21.68 20.10 5.91
C PRO A 241 -21.44 21.14 4.83
N ASP A 242 -20.41 21.97 5.04
CA ASP A 242 -20.05 23.03 4.08
C ASP A 242 -19.65 22.42 2.73
N THR A 243 -20.43 22.73 1.71
CA THR A 243 -20.23 22.20 0.35
C THR A 243 -19.02 22.78 -0.37
N THR A 244 -18.33 23.78 0.20
CA THR A 244 -17.07 24.26 -0.32
C THR A 244 -15.91 23.34 0.07
N VAL A 245 -16.07 22.58 1.14
CA VAL A 245 -15.08 21.65 1.71
C VAL A 245 -15.51 20.19 1.51
N TRP A 246 -16.81 19.90 1.70
CA TRP A 246 -17.36 18.55 1.68
C TRP A 246 -18.22 18.31 0.44
N SER A 247 -18.17 17.08 -0.07
CA SER A 247 -19.06 16.62 -1.13
C SER A 247 -19.86 15.40 -0.69
N TYR A 248 -21.00 15.18 -1.33
CA TYR A 248 -21.87 14.05 -1.03
C TYR A 248 -21.77 12.99 -2.12
N ASP A 249 -21.69 11.74 -1.72
CA ASP A 249 -22.02 10.63 -2.61
C ASP A 249 -23.54 10.60 -2.84
N ASN A 250 -23.96 10.12 -3.99
CA ASN A 250 -25.36 9.95 -4.32
C ASN A 250 -25.59 8.60 -5.01
N GLY A 251 -26.63 7.88 -4.59
CA GLY A 251 -26.98 6.58 -5.14
C GLY A 251 -26.24 5.42 -4.46
N PHE A 252 -26.13 4.32 -5.15
CA PHE A 252 -25.32 3.16 -4.75
C PHE A 252 -23.86 3.43 -5.11
N ALA A 253 -23.13 4.10 -4.22
CA ALA A 253 -21.86 4.71 -4.55
C ALA A 253 -20.66 3.75 -4.50
N ARG A 254 -20.69 2.66 -3.71
CA ARG A 254 -19.52 1.83 -3.43
C ARG A 254 -19.83 0.34 -3.26
N ASN A 255 -18.92 -0.51 -3.71
CA ASN A 255 -18.77 -1.93 -3.32
C ASN A 255 -20.05 -2.78 -3.34
N GLU A 256 -21.00 -2.50 -4.23
CA GLU A 256 -22.31 -3.20 -4.28
C GLU A 256 -23.08 -3.14 -2.94
N GLU A 257 -22.80 -2.12 -2.12
CA GLU A 257 -23.51 -1.91 -0.86
C GLU A 257 -25.00 -1.69 -1.11
N ALA A 258 -25.85 -2.27 -0.26
CA ALA A 258 -27.29 -2.14 -0.36
C ALA A 258 -27.83 -0.78 0.12
N GLN A 259 -26.95 0.13 0.55
CA GLN A 259 -27.33 1.44 1.06
C GLN A 259 -27.33 2.50 -0.05
N TRP A 260 -28.32 3.39 0.03
CA TRP A 260 -28.45 4.53 -0.85
C TRP A 260 -27.88 5.78 -0.17
N TYR A 261 -26.85 6.37 -0.76
CA TYR A 261 -26.26 7.63 -0.29
C TYR A 261 -27.07 8.82 -0.83
N GLN A 262 -27.32 9.79 0.01
CA GLN A 262 -27.99 11.02 -0.39
C GLN A 262 -27.69 12.18 0.57
N LYS A 263 -27.69 13.41 0.03
CA LYS A 263 -27.42 14.62 0.79
C LYS A 263 -28.32 14.79 2.03
N GLY A 264 -29.57 14.37 1.94
CA GLY A 264 -30.53 14.48 3.03
C GLY A 264 -30.26 13.59 4.26
N ASN A 265 -29.25 12.70 4.20
CA ASN A 265 -28.86 11.85 5.31
C ASN A 265 -27.70 12.42 6.14
N ALA A 266 -27.12 13.56 5.72
CA ALA A 266 -26.07 14.26 6.44
C ALA A 266 -26.68 15.46 7.18
N TYR A 267 -26.68 15.46 8.51
CA TYR A 267 -27.16 16.54 9.37
C TYR A 267 -26.53 16.44 10.77
#